data_defc8f7ff4fa5704d0df6e2599522bd1
#
_entry.id   defc8f7ff4fa5704d0df6e2599522bd1
#
_cell.length_a   1.000
_cell.length_b   1.000
_cell.length_c   1.000
_cell.angle_alpha   90.00
_cell.angle_beta   90.00
_cell.angle_gamma   90.00
#
_symmetry.space_group_name_H-M   'P 1'
#
loop_
_entity.id
_entity.type
_entity.pdbx_description
1 polymer ?
#
loop_
_entity_poly.entity_id
_entity_poly.type
_entity_poly.pdbx_seq_one_letter_code
_entity_poly.pdbx_strand_id
1 'polypeptide(L)'
;YDDFKAQGLSLNMARGKPSAEQLDLTEGLLTAVKSSEDCFAEDGTDCRNYGGLDGLPEAKALFAPMLGVTPDELIICGNSSLNIMYDTIAKFMLFGTGDGEKPWKDTKVKWLCPVPGYDRHFLITEKMGFELVNIPMDKNGPDMDMVEKLVAEDDTIKGIWCVPMYANPTGTTYSDEVVKRLAAMKTKAKDFKIFWDNAYCIHHLSDTPDTLLNILDECEKAGNPDRVYMLASTSKVTFPGAGVAMIASSEKNIKYLKSMMTVQTIGYDKINQLRHVKFFGTYENLMEHMKKHRAIIEPKFKIVLDTLEKEIAPLGIGSWEKPNGGYFISFNALNGCAKRICQLCKEAGVVLTGAGATYPYGKDPDDSNIRIAPTFPPESELKIAADVFATAVKLASAEKLLAE
;
A
#
# COMPACT_ATOMS: atom_id res chain seq x y z
N TYR A 1 -32.91 -4.44 9.57
CA TYR A 1 -31.73 -3.99 10.31
C TYR A 1 -31.75 -4.49 11.76
N ASP A 2 -32.88 -4.35 12.44
CA ASP A 2 -33.02 -4.76 13.86
C ASP A 2 -32.79 -6.27 14.07
N ASP A 3 -33.15 -7.09 13.10
CA ASP A 3 -32.87 -8.53 13.11
C ASP A 3 -31.36 -8.82 13.10
N PHE A 4 -30.55 -8.01 12.41
CA PHE A 4 -29.08 -8.13 12.44
C PHE A 4 -28.54 -7.69 13.80
N LYS A 5 -29.02 -6.58 14.38
CA LYS A 5 -28.61 -6.15 15.73
C LYS A 5 -28.89 -7.20 16.79
N ALA A 6 -30.02 -7.89 16.69
CA ALA A 6 -30.43 -8.93 17.63
C ALA A 6 -29.54 -10.20 17.58
N GLN A 7 -28.77 -10.40 16.51
CA GLN A 7 -27.91 -11.58 16.36
C GLN A 7 -26.62 -11.53 17.17
N GLY A 8 -26.25 -10.37 17.72
CA GLY A 8 -25.03 -10.22 18.52
C GLY A 8 -23.74 -10.52 17.73
N LEU A 9 -23.67 -10.12 16.48
CA LEU A 9 -22.54 -10.37 15.57
C LEU A 9 -21.25 -9.73 16.08
N SER A 10 -20.09 -10.32 15.73
CA SER A 10 -18.75 -9.77 15.97
C SER A 10 -17.86 -10.01 14.78
N LEU A 11 -18.09 -9.26 13.70
CA LEU A 11 -17.46 -9.42 12.39
C LEU A 11 -16.55 -8.22 12.08
N ASN A 12 -15.50 -8.44 11.27
CA ASN A 12 -14.50 -7.40 11.02
C ASN A 12 -14.10 -7.33 9.54
N MET A 13 -14.47 -6.23 8.87
CA MET A 13 -14.02 -5.87 7.52
C MET A 13 -13.16 -4.59 7.51
N ALA A 14 -12.52 -4.23 8.63
CA ALA A 14 -11.76 -2.99 8.76
C ALA A 14 -10.33 -3.09 8.23
N ARG A 15 -9.68 -4.25 8.37
CA ARG A 15 -8.25 -4.39 8.13
C ARG A 15 -7.94 -5.36 7.00
N GLY A 16 -7.23 -4.86 5.98
CA GLY A 16 -6.63 -5.68 4.92
C GLY A 16 -5.39 -6.41 5.42
N LYS A 17 -5.59 -7.48 6.18
CA LYS A 17 -4.53 -8.38 6.63
C LYS A 17 -4.78 -9.79 6.11
N PRO A 18 -3.72 -10.61 5.95
CA PRO A 18 -3.88 -12.00 5.56
C PRO A 18 -4.77 -12.77 6.55
N SER A 19 -5.62 -13.65 6.05
CA SER A 19 -6.35 -14.63 6.84
C SER A 19 -5.44 -15.77 7.32
N ALA A 20 -5.90 -16.58 8.27
CA ALA A 20 -5.16 -17.75 8.74
C ALA A 20 -4.78 -18.69 7.58
N GLU A 21 -5.72 -18.95 6.67
CA GLU A 21 -5.49 -19.78 5.48
C GLU A 21 -4.37 -19.25 4.58
N GLN A 22 -4.24 -17.93 4.45
CA GLN A 22 -3.15 -17.32 3.69
C GLN A 22 -1.80 -17.46 4.43
N LEU A 23 -1.79 -17.31 5.76
CA LEU A 23 -0.59 -17.50 6.56
C LEU A 23 -0.10 -18.96 6.52
N ASP A 24 -1.01 -19.92 6.55
CA ASP A 24 -0.71 -21.36 6.48
C ASP A 24 -0.02 -21.76 5.17
N LEU A 25 -0.26 -21.04 4.07
CA LEU A 25 0.48 -21.22 2.81
C LEU A 25 1.99 -21.05 2.99
N THR A 26 2.42 -20.34 4.01
CA THR A 26 3.81 -19.98 4.28
C THR A 26 4.41 -20.76 5.46
N GLU A 27 3.73 -21.78 6.00
CA GLU A 27 4.19 -22.56 7.16
C GLU A 27 5.61 -23.11 6.97
N GLY A 28 5.98 -23.53 5.76
CA GLY A 28 7.31 -24.01 5.42
C GLY A 28 8.45 -23.00 5.70
N LEU A 29 8.14 -21.70 5.75
CA LEU A 29 9.11 -20.67 6.11
C LEU A 29 9.63 -20.83 7.55
N LEU A 30 8.80 -21.34 8.47
CA LEU A 30 9.15 -21.53 9.88
C LEU A 30 10.28 -22.58 10.06
N THR A 31 10.41 -23.49 9.12
CA THR A 31 11.38 -24.57 9.14
C THR A 31 12.43 -24.49 8.03
N ALA A 32 12.49 -23.37 7.30
CA ALA A 32 13.44 -23.20 6.19
C ALA A 32 14.92 -23.12 6.64
N VAL A 33 15.16 -22.70 7.88
CA VAL A 33 16.47 -22.68 8.54
C VAL A 33 16.36 -23.51 9.80
N LYS A 34 17.03 -24.67 9.86
CA LYS A 34 16.87 -25.70 10.93
C LYS A 34 18.07 -25.79 11.85
N SER A 35 19.27 -25.50 11.33
CA SER A 35 20.54 -25.69 12.03
C SER A 35 21.50 -24.53 11.76
N SER A 36 22.63 -24.51 12.47
CA SER A 36 23.72 -23.59 12.21
C SER A 36 24.30 -23.71 10.80
N GLU A 37 24.27 -24.90 10.24
CA GLU A 37 24.78 -25.17 8.88
C GLU A 37 23.89 -24.52 7.80
N ASP A 38 22.60 -24.35 8.09
CA ASP A 38 21.65 -23.69 7.20
C ASP A 38 21.79 -22.16 7.19
N CYS A 39 22.57 -21.57 8.12
CA CYS A 39 22.64 -20.13 8.34
C CYS A 39 23.66 -19.41 7.46
N PHE A 40 24.16 -20.03 6.41
CA PHE A 40 25.12 -19.43 5.50
C PHE A 40 24.46 -19.04 4.18
N ALA A 41 24.75 -17.83 3.71
CA ALA A 41 24.40 -17.37 2.38
C ALA A 41 25.27 -18.03 1.31
N GLU A 42 24.90 -17.89 0.04
CA GLU A 42 25.62 -18.50 -1.09
C GLU A 42 27.08 -18.04 -1.21
N ASP A 43 27.36 -16.79 -0.82
CA ASP A 43 28.71 -16.23 -0.81
C ASP A 43 29.54 -16.61 0.43
N GLY A 44 28.99 -17.45 1.31
CA GLY A 44 29.62 -17.91 2.55
C GLY A 44 29.39 -16.96 3.75
N THR A 45 28.61 -15.90 3.61
CA THR A 45 28.27 -14.99 4.72
C THR A 45 27.50 -15.74 5.81
N ASP A 46 28.00 -15.70 7.04
CA ASP A 46 27.29 -16.20 8.22
C ASP A 46 26.17 -15.24 8.61
N CYS A 47 24.94 -15.62 8.30
CA CYS A 47 23.76 -14.79 8.52
C CYS A 47 23.42 -14.55 10.00
N ARG A 48 24.04 -15.25 10.93
CA ARG A 48 23.90 -15.06 12.39
C ARG A 48 24.72 -13.88 12.90
N ASN A 49 25.67 -13.37 12.11
CA ASN A 49 26.62 -12.34 12.52
C ASN A 49 26.30 -10.97 11.90
N TYR A 50 27.01 -9.94 12.28
CA TYR A 50 26.90 -8.58 11.75
C TYR A 50 27.25 -8.49 10.26
N GLY A 51 26.87 -7.38 9.64
CA GLY A 51 27.21 -7.06 8.25
C GLY A 51 26.05 -7.27 7.27
N GLY A 52 26.32 -7.00 5.98
CA GLY A 52 25.29 -7.05 4.94
C GLY A 52 24.26 -5.92 5.07
N LEU A 53 24.73 -4.67 5.08
CA LEU A 53 23.92 -3.47 5.32
C LEU A 53 22.70 -3.37 4.40
N ASP A 54 22.84 -3.74 3.14
CA ASP A 54 21.83 -3.63 2.09
C ASP A 54 21.11 -4.94 1.72
N GLY A 55 21.39 -6.01 2.49
CA GLY A 55 20.76 -7.32 2.34
C GLY A 55 21.64 -8.36 1.66
N LEU A 56 21.16 -9.60 1.69
CA LEU A 56 21.85 -10.74 1.05
C LEU A 56 21.74 -10.64 -0.48
N PRO A 57 22.80 -10.95 -1.24
CA PRO A 57 22.76 -10.95 -2.71
C PRO A 57 21.63 -11.81 -3.29
N GLU A 58 21.44 -13.01 -2.78
CA GLU A 58 20.36 -13.92 -3.21
C GLU A 58 18.96 -13.39 -2.84
N ALA A 59 18.81 -12.67 -1.73
CA ALA A 59 17.53 -12.00 -1.40
C ALA A 59 17.24 -10.85 -2.35
N LYS A 60 18.25 -10.06 -2.72
CA LYS A 60 18.12 -9.02 -3.74
C LYS A 60 17.76 -9.63 -5.09
N ALA A 61 18.43 -10.73 -5.51
CA ALA A 61 18.12 -11.43 -6.75
C ALA A 61 16.69 -11.98 -6.79
N LEU A 62 16.18 -12.47 -5.66
CA LEU A 62 14.80 -12.96 -5.52
C LEU A 62 13.76 -11.85 -5.66
N PHE A 63 13.98 -10.70 -5.03
CA PHE A 63 12.96 -9.65 -4.91
C PHE A 63 13.09 -8.52 -5.94
N ALA A 64 14.25 -8.33 -6.57
CA ALA A 64 14.43 -7.29 -7.59
C ALA A 64 13.44 -7.42 -8.77
N PRO A 65 13.15 -8.62 -9.31
CA PRO A 65 12.17 -8.80 -10.36
C PRO A 65 10.75 -8.36 -9.96
N MET A 66 10.39 -8.46 -8.68
CA MET A 66 9.08 -8.02 -8.16
C MET A 66 8.83 -6.53 -8.38
N LEU A 67 9.91 -5.74 -8.39
CA LEU A 67 9.88 -4.30 -8.60
C LEU A 67 10.36 -3.87 -9.99
N GLY A 68 10.87 -4.81 -10.79
CA GLY A 68 11.45 -4.53 -12.10
C GLY A 68 12.74 -3.71 -12.02
N VAL A 69 13.58 -3.98 -11.01
CA VAL A 69 14.83 -3.26 -10.76
C VAL A 69 16.01 -4.22 -10.75
N THR A 70 17.23 -3.67 -10.78
CA THR A 70 18.46 -4.43 -10.59
C THR A 70 18.78 -4.60 -9.10
N PRO A 71 19.59 -5.62 -8.71
CA PRO A 71 20.05 -5.75 -7.31
C PRO A 71 20.79 -4.52 -6.77
N ASP A 72 21.45 -3.72 -7.61
CA ASP A 72 22.20 -2.53 -7.19
C ASP A 72 21.29 -1.34 -6.87
N GLU A 73 20.09 -1.34 -7.42
CA GLU A 73 19.03 -0.36 -7.15
C GLU A 73 18.18 -0.72 -5.92
N LEU A 74 18.50 -1.79 -5.17
CA LEU A 74 17.67 -2.37 -4.13
C LEU A 74 18.38 -2.49 -2.79
N ILE A 75 17.69 -2.12 -1.71
CA ILE A 75 18.07 -2.44 -0.32
C ILE A 75 17.00 -3.33 0.29
N ILE A 76 17.40 -4.47 0.85
CA ILE A 76 16.54 -5.32 1.68
C ILE A 76 16.65 -4.84 3.13
N CYS A 77 15.50 -4.52 3.72
CA CYS A 77 15.40 -3.95 5.06
C CYS A 77 14.73 -4.94 6.06
N GLY A 78 14.13 -4.40 7.11
CA GLY A 78 13.31 -5.15 8.06
C GLY A 78 11.98 -5.64 7.48
N ASN A 79 10.98 -5.86 8.33
CA ASN A 79 9.73 -6.50 7.93
C ASN A 79 8.63 -5.54 7.43
N SER A 80 8.83 -4.24 7.46
CA SER A 80 7.77 -3.27 7.20
C SER A 80 8.20 -2.13 6.27
N SER A 81 7.54 -2.01 5.11
CA SER A 81 7.72 -0.87 4.20
C SER A 81 7.30 0.45 4.86
N LEU A 82 6.32 0.43 5.75
CA LEU A 82 5.91 1.61 6.53
C LEU A 82 7.06 2.17 7.37
N ASN A 83 7.87 1.29 7.97
CA ASN A 83 9.07 1.69 8.72
C ASN A 83 10.09 2.37 7.80
N ILE A 84 10.31 1.81 6.62
CA ILE A 84 11.24 2.39 5.64
C ILE A 84 10.77 3.78 5.19
N MET A 85 9.47 3.95 4.93
CA MET A 85 8.88 5.24 4.56
C MET A 85 9.11 6.28 5.66
N TYR A 86 8.78 5.92 6.91
CA TYR A 86 9.00 6.79 8.06
C TYR A 86 10.48 7.16 8.20
N ASP A 87 11.38 6.17 8.18
CA ASP A 87 12.81 6.38 8.32
C ASP A 87 13.39 7.25 7.19
N THR A 88 12.93 7.05 5.96
CA THR A 88 13.39 7.81 4.79
C THR A 88 12.97 9.28 4.91
N ILE A 89 11.71 9.55 5.25
CA ILE A 89 11.22 10.92 5.48
C ILE A 89 11.93 11.56 6.67
N ALA A 90 12.13 10.82 7.78
CA ALA A 90 12.87 11.33 8.94
C ALA A 90 14.32 11.71 8.58
N LYS A 91 14.99 10.92 7.72
CA LYS A 91 16.32 11.27 7.21
C LYS A 91 16.28 12.55 6.39
N PHE A 92 15.30 12.72 5.51
CA PHE A 92 15.15 13.94 4.72
C PHE A 92 14.83 15.16 5.60
N MET A 93 14.04 14.97 6.64
CA MET A 93 13.80 16.01 7.64
C MET A 93 15.08 16.47 8.31
N LEU A 94 15.96 15.55 8.68
CA LEU A 94 17.16 15.86 9.48
C LEU A 94 18.37 16.24 8.62
N PHE A 95 18.54 15.65 7.44
CA PHE A 95 19.78 15.71 6.66
C PHE A 95 19.58 16.18 5.22
N GLY A 96 18.33 16.36 4.74
CA GLY A 96 18.00 16.64 3.34
C GLY A 96 18.00 15.39 2.47
N THR A 97 17.72 15.57 1.18
CA THR A 97 17.54 14.48 0.22
C THR A 97 18.84 14.04 -0.49
N GLY A 98 19.97 14.67 -0.16
CA GLY A 98 21.23 14.41 -0.85
C GLY A 98 21.45 15.20 -2.14
N ASP A 99 20.48 16.05 -2.51
CA ASP A 99 20.55 16.89 -3.72
C ASP A 99 21.19 18.29 -3.46
N GLY A 100 21.77 18.50 -2.28
CA GLY A 100 22.39 19.76 -1.88
C GLY A 100 21.40 20.81 -1.36
N GLU A 101 20.13 20.48 -1.26
CA GLU A 101 19.10 21.34 -0.67
C GLU A 101 19.11 21.25 0.87
N LYS A 102 18.49 22.23 1.52
CA LYS A 102 18.41 22.27 2.99
C LYS A 102 17.59 21.08 3.53
N PRO A 103 17.90 20.61 4.75
CA PRO A 103 17.05 19.66 5.46
C PRO A 103 15.60 20.17 5.53
N TRP A 104 14.62 19.27 5.36
CA TRP A 104 13.22 19.67 5.31
C TRP A 104 12.71 20.28 6.63
N LYS A 105 13.33 19.95 7.77
CA LYS A 105 13.02 20.60 9.07
C LYS A 105 13.26 22.12 9.06
N ASP A 106 14.12 22.61 8.17
CA ASP A 106 14.49 24.02 8.07
C ASP A 106 13.66 24.77 7.00
N THR A 107 12.64 24.12 6.45
CA THR A 107 11.75 24.64 5.40
C THR A 107 10.29 24.38 5.74
N LYS A 108 9.38 25.11 5.09
CA LYS A 108 7.96 24.69 5.08
C LYS A 108 7.82 23.52 4.11
N VAL A 109 7.13 22.46 4.52
CA VAL A 109 6.89 21.28 3.68
C VAL A 109 5.40 21.07 3.46
N LYS A 110 5.01 20.96 2.20
CA LYS A 110 3.71 20.45 1.76
C LYS A 110 3.89 19.10 1.09
N TRP A 111 2.86 18.28 1.18
CA TRP A 111 2.86 16.94 0.62
C TRP A 111 1.58 16.63 -0.11
N LEU A 112 1.69 16.12 -1.34
CA LEU A 112 0.54 15.75 -2.14
C LEU A 112 0.02 14.36 -1.74
N CYS A 113 -1.27 14.28 -1.52
CA CYS A 113 -1.97 13.11 -1.05
C CYS A 113 -3.09 12.74 -2.01
N PRO A 114 -2.89 11.82 -2.95
CA PRO A 114 -3.96 11.24 -3.74
C PRO A 114 -5.03 10.62 -2.81
N VAL A 115 -6.29 11.01 -3.03
CA VAL A 115 -7.43 10.65 -2.18
C VAL A 115 -8.59 10.09 -3.01
N PRO A 116 -9.32 9.09 -2.45
CA PRO A 116 -9.07 8.41 -1.18
C PRO A 116 -7.78 7.59 -1.23
N GLY A 117 -7.03 7.52 -0.11
CA GLY A 117 -5.70 6.92 -0.06
C GLY A 117 -5.42 6.17 1.25
N TYR A 118 -4.15 5.80 1.44
CA TYR A 118 -3.73 5.00 2.59
C TYR A 118 -3.47 5.87 3.83
N ASP A 119 -4.27 5.65 4.86
CA ASP A 119 -4.26 6.41 6.12
C ASP A 119 -2.88 6.49 6.79
N ARG A 120 -2.06 5.43 6.73
CA ARG A 120 -0.73 5.43 7.34
C ARG A 120 0.26 6.37 6.65
N HIS A 121 0.16 6.52 5.34
CA HIS A 121 0.93 7.52 4.60
C HIS A 121 0.66 8.93 5.12
N PHE A 122 -0.61 9.29 5.22
CA PHE A 122 -1.02 10.60 5.70
C PHE A 122 -0.56 10.85 7.14
N LEU A 123 -0.69 9.83 8.01
CA LEU A 123 -0.25 9.93 9.39
C LEU A 123 1.27 10.14 9.54
N ILE A 124 2.11 9.55 8.68
CA ILE A 124 3.56 9.82 8.68
C ILE A 124 3.81 11.31 8.45
N THR A 125 3.30 11.84 7.33
CA THR A 125 3.54 13.23 6.92
C THR A 125 2.86 14.23 7.84
N GLU A 126 1.67 13.92 8.36
CA GLU A 126 1.01 14.73 9.40
C GLU A 126 1.86 14.83 10.68
N LYS A 127 2.39 13.70 11.17
CA LYS A 127 3.23 13.67 12.39
C LYS A 127 4.59 14.35 12.19
N MET A 128 5.10 14.42 10.98
CA MET A 128 6.29 15.20 10.63
C MET A 128 5.99 16.71 10.50
N GLY A 129 4.74 17.13 10.66
CA GLY A 129 4.33 18.54 10.60
C GLY A 129 4.14 19.09 9.20
N PHE A 130 3.96 18.24 8.19
CA PHE A 130 3.71 18.66 6.82
C PHE A 130 2.28 19.14 6.64
N GLU A 131 2.10 20.11 5.76
CA GLU A 131 0.79 20.50 5.26
C GLU A 131 0.37 19.51 4.15
N LEU A 132 -0.75 18.82 4.34
CA LEU A 132 -1.22 17.80 3.41
C LEU A 132 -2.21 18.39 2.42
N VAL A 133 -2.00 18.13 1.14
CA VAL A 133 -2.82 18.64 0.04
C VAL A 133 -3.52 17.47 -0.66
N ASN A 134 -4.84 17.46 -0.64
CA ASN A 134 -5.65 16.45 -1.31
C ASN A 134 -5.51 16.59 -2.83
N ILE A 135 -5.27 15.47 -3.50
CA ILE A 135 -5.29 15.33 -4.96
C ILE A 135 -6.40 14.33 -5.31
N PRO A 136 -7.45 14.73 -6.02
CA PRO A 136 -8.47 13.79 -6.46
C PRO A 136 -7.88 12.67 -7.31
N MET A 137 -8.45 11.47 -7.20
CA MET A 137 -8.12 10.34 -8.05
C MET A 137 -9.31 9.95 -8.92
N ASP A 138 -9.01 9.51 -10.12
CA ASP A 138 -9.95 8.79 -10.99
C ASP A 138 -9.49 7.34 -11.27
N LYS A 139 -10.12 6.69 -12.24
CA LYS A 139 -9.78 5.32 -12.65
C LYS A 139 -8.36 5.17 -13.25
N ASN A 140 -7.69 6.26 -13.61
CA ASN A 140 -6.35 6.25 -14.20
C ASN A 140 -5.25 6.60 -13.18
N GLY A 141 -5.62 7.15 -12.02
CA GLY A 141 -4.70 7.60 -10.98
C GLY A 141 -5.01 9.03 -10.50
N PRO A 142 -4.02 9.75 -9.94
CA PRO A 142 -4.20 11.12 -9.47
C PRO A 142 -4.46 12.11 -10.63
N ASP A 143 -5.22 13.17 -10.33
CA ASP A 143 -5.40 14.31 -11.22
C ASP A 143 -4.06 14.98 -11.53
N MET A 144 -3.48 14.60 -12.67
CA MET A 144 -2.16 15.08 -13.06
C MET A 144 -2.14 16.56 -13.47
N ASP A 145 -3.25 17.11 -13.94
CA ASP A 145 -3.32 18.54 -14.27
C ASP A 145 -3.17 19.38 -13.00
N MET A 146 -3.83 18.94 -11.93
CA MET A 146 -3.68 19.55 -10.61
C MET A 146 -2.29 19.35 -10.02
N VAL A 147 -1.75 18.12 -10.10
CA VAL A 147 -0.39 17.79 -9.59
C VAL A 147 0.65 18.66 -10.27
N GLU A 148 0.72 18.65 -11.60
CA GLU A 148 1.72 19.38 -12.39
C GLU A 148 1.66 20.89 -12.14
N LYS A 149 0.45 21.46 -12.06
CA LYS A 149 0.26 22.88 -11.73
C LYS A 149 0.82 23.21 -10.35
N LEU A 150 0.45 22.45 -9.34
CA LEU A 150 0.86 22.70 -7.96
C LEU A 150 2.39 22.60 -7.79
N VAL A 151 3.02 21.54 -8.31
CA VAL A 151 4.48 21.35 -8.15
C VAL A 151 5.32 22.33 -8.96
N ALA A 152 4.75 22.88 -10.06
CA ALA A 152 5.43 23.89 -10.87
C ALA A 152 5.40 25.29 -10.22
N GLU A 153 4.41 25.58 -9.39
CA GLU A 153 4.18 26.91 -8.80
C GLU A 153 4.74 27.04 -7.37
N ASP A 154 4.81 25.94 -6.61
CA ASP A 154 5.11 25.94 -5.16
C ASP A 154 6.33 25.08 -4.83
N ASP A 155 7.45 25.70 -4.41
CA ASP A 155 8.68 25.02 -4.01
C ASP A 155 8.63 24.42 -2.59
N THR A 156 7.56 24.67 -1.85
CA THR A 156 7.33 24.02 -0.57
C THR A 156 6.72 22.62 -0.72
N ILE A 157 6.23 22.25 -1.89
CA ILE A 157 5.75 20.90 -2.17
C ILE A 157 6.94 19.98 -2.41
N LYS A 158 7.22 19.12 -1.45
CA LYS A 158 8.42 18.27 -1.44
C LYS A 158 8.17 16.83 -1.86
N GLY A 159 6.92 16.42 -2.01
CA GLY A 159 6.66 15.07 -2.48
C GLY A 159 5.19 14.70 -2.61
N ILE A 160 5.01 13.46 -3.05
CA ILE A 160 3.70 12.84 -3.27
C ILE A 160 3.73 11.38 -2.81
N TRP A 161 2.63 10.94 -2.18
CA TRP A 161 2.37 9.52 -1.94
C TRP A 161 1.71 8.88 -3.17
N CYS A 162 2.22 7.74 -3.62
CA CYS A 162 1.61 6.95 -4.69
C CYS A 162 1.46 5.50 -4.26
N VAL A 163 0.27 4.93 -4.45
CA VAL A 163 0.02 3.48 -4.42
C VAL A 163 -0.42 3.09 -5.83
N PRO A 164 0.54 2.77 -6.72
CA PRO A 164 0.30 2.82 -8.16
C PRO A 164 -0.41 1.62 -8.74
N MET A 165 -0.43 0.50 -8.04
CA MET A 165 -1.05 -0.73 -8.50
C MET A 165 -2.01 -1.26 -7.46
N TYR A 166 -3.26 -1.49 -7.87
CA TYR A 166 -4.33 -1.94 -6.99
C TYR A 166 -4.44 -1.08 -5.72
N ALA A 167 -4.46 0.23 -5.90
CA ALA A 167 -4.33 1.24 -4.85
C ALA A 167 -5.24 0.99 -3.64
N ASN A 168 -4.75 1.33 -2.47
CA ASN A 168 -5.51 1.29 -1.23
C ASN A 168 -6.16 2.67 -0.99
N PRO A 169 -7.52 2.80 -1.01
CA PRO A 169 -8.51 1.71 -1.09
C PRO A 169 -9.10 1.47 -2.49
N THR A 170 -8.79 2.30 -3.50
CA THR A 170 -9.54 2.41 -4.76
C THR A 170 -9.45 1.17 -5.66
N GLY A 171 -8.41 0.37 -5.52
CA GLY A 171 -8.13 -0.73 -6.44
C GLY A 171 -7.58 -0.28 -7.81
N THR A 172 -7.38 1.01 -7.98
CA THR A 172 -6.88 1.63 -9.22
C THR A 172 -5.44 1.20 -9.52
N THR A 173 -5.16 0.91 -10.78
CA THR A 173 -3.80 0.83 -11.31
C THR A 173 -3.53 2.06 -12.15
N TYR A 174 -2.41 2.77 -11.91
CA TYR A 174 -2.08 3.99 -12.64
C TYR A 174 -1.86 3.69 -14.13
N SER A 175 -2.43 4.54 -14.97
CA SER A 175 -2.25 4.43 -16.42
C SER A 175 -0.82 4.80 -16.83
N ASP A 176 -0.39 4.30 -17.98
CA ASP A 176 0.90 4.65 -18.59
C ASP A 176 1.09 6.17 -18.71
N GLU A 177 0.02 6.90 -19.04
CA GLU A 177 0.05 8.36 -19.13
C GLU A 177 0.36 9.00 -17.79
N VAL A 178 -0.31 8.59 -16.72
CA VAL A 178 -0.06 9.10 -15.37
C VAL A 178 1.38 8.84 -14.94
N VAL A 179 1.90 7.62 -15.16
CA VAL A 179 3.29 7.27 -14.82
C VAL A 179 4.28 8.16 -15.57
N LYS A 180 4.10 8.34 -16.89
CA LYS A 180 4.96 9.20 -17.71
C LYS A 180 4.89 10.67 -17.28
N ARG A 181 3.71 11.17 -16.96
CA ARG A 181 3.53 12.55 -16.49
C ARG A 181 4.22 12.78 -15.13
N LEU A 182 4.06 11.85 -14.17
CA LEU A 182 4.78 11.90 -12.88
C LEU A 182 6.30 11.92 -13.07
N ALA A 183 6.81 11.11 -14.00
CA ALA A 183 8.23 11.05 -14.32
C ALA A 183 8.76 12.34 -14.94
N ALA A 184 7.99 12.94 -15.85
CA ALA A 184 8.44 14.07 -16.68
C ALA A 184 8.07 15.45 -16.12
N MET A 185 7.14 15.55 -15.16
CA MET A 185 6.65 16.83 -14.64
C MET A 185 7.78 17.73 -14.13
N LYS A 186 7.63 19.04 -14.37
CA LYS A 186 8.58 20.05 -13.90
C LYS A 186 8.20 20.48 -12.49
N THR A 187 9.12 20.33 -11.56
CA THR A 187 8.92 20.72 -10.16
C THR A 187 9.75 21.96 -9.84
N LYS A 188 9.16 22.91 -9.11
CA LYS A 188 9.87 24.08 -8.61
C LYS A 188 10.82 23.71 -7.48
N ALA A 189 10.41 22.75 -6.62
CA ALA A 189 11.30 22.14 -5.63
C ALA A 189 12.28 21.18 -6.32
N LYS A 190 13.58 21.42 -6.19
CA LYS A 190 14.62 20.54 -6.74
C LYS A 190 14.72 19.21 -6.01
N ASP A 191 14.35 19.21 -4.74
CA ASP A 191 14.37 18.07 -3.83
C ASP A 191 13.01 17.34 -3.73
N PHE A 192 12.13 17.54 -4.73
CA PHE A 192 10.85 16.84 -4.81
C PHE A 192 11.05 15.34 -4.98
N LYS A 193 10.30 14.53 -4.21
CA LYS A 193 10.37 13.06 -4.25
C LYS A 193 9.01 12.40 -4.44
N ILE A 194 8.98 11.31 -5.18
CA ILE A 194 7.84 10.42 -5.32
C ILE A 194 8.06 9.19 -4.44
N PHE A 195 7.17 8.97 -3.48
CA PHE A 195 7.14 7.73 -2.70
C PHE A 195 6.15 6.77 -3.36
N TRP A 196 6.70 5.73 -3.97
CA TRP A 196 6.01 4.76 -4.80
C TRP A 196 5.79 3.47 -4.02
N ASP A 197 4.72 3.42 -3.22
CA ASP A 197 4.38 2.24 -2.41
C ASP A 197 3.73 1.17 -3.27
N ASN A 198 4.54 0.27 -3.79
CA ASN A 198 4.13 -0.82 -4.66
C ASN A 198 3.74 -2.08 -3.86
N ALA A 199 2.95 -1.87 -2.81
CA ALA A 199 2.56 -2.92 -1.85
C ALA A 199 1.79 -4.09 -2.47
N TYR A 200 1.17 -3.87 -3.64
CA TYR A 200 0.28 -4.85 -4.29
C TYR A 200 0.77 -5.30 -5.67
N CYS A 201 2.03 -5.04 -6.03
CA CYS A 201 2.58 -5.28 -7.36
C CYS A 201 2.42 -6.71 -7.91
N ILE A 202 2.22 -7.70 -7.04
CA ILE A 202 2.03 -9.12 -7.40
C ILE A 202 0.71 -9.70 -6.86
N HIS A 203 -0.22 -8.86 -6.41
CA HIS A 203 -1.47 -9.30 -5.76
C HIS A 203 -2.64 -9.31 -6.74
N HIS A 204 -2.50 -10.04 -7.83
CA HIS A 204 -3.50 -10.17 -8.88
C HIS A 204 -4.68 -11.04 -8.44
N LEU A 205 -5.90 -10.63 -8.81
CA LEU A 205 -7.14 -11.40 -8.61
C LEU A 205 -7.73 -11.91 -9.93
N SER A 206 -6.99 -11.82 -11.04
CA SER A 206 -7.44 -12.16 -12.39
C SER A 206 -6.35 -12.90 -13.16
N ASP A 207 -6.72 -13.68 -14.17
CA ASP A 207 -5.79 -14.28 -15.14
C ASP A 207 -5.25 -13.25 -16.15
N THR A 208 -5.87 -12.08 -16.19
CA THR A 208 -5.44 -10.92 -16.97
C THR A 208 -5.11 -9.78 -16.02
N PRO A 209 -3.93 -9.83 -15.36
CA PRO A 209 -3.53 -8.81 -14.40
C PRO A 209 -3.35 -7.46 -15.09
N ASP A 210 -3.52 -6.39 -14.31
CA ASP A 210 -3.14 -5.07 -14.77
C ASP A 210 -1.62 -5.01 -14.99
N THR A 211 -1.21 -4.10 -15.85
CA THR A 211 0.21 -3.78 -16.10
C THR A 211 0.51 -2.39 -15.58
N LEU A 212 1.72 -2.20 -15.08
CA LEU A 212 2.20 -0.92 -14.57
C LEU A 212 3.57 -0.63 -15.18
N LEU A 213 3.76 0.54 -15.77
CA LEU A 213 5.07 0.97 -16.23
C LEU A 213 6.04 1.13 -15.06
N ASN A 214 7.31 0.79 -15.27
CA ASN A 214 8.34 1.05 -14.27
C ASN A 214 8.63 2.56 -14.20
N ILE A 215 8.31 3.16 -13.08
CA ILE A 215 8.50 4.60 -12.86
C ILE A 215 9.97 5.00 -12.84
N LEU A 216 10.90 4.12 -12.42
CA LEU A 216 12.33 4.42 -12.44
C LEU A 216 12.84 4.57 -13.87
N ASP A 217 12.46 3.66 -14.76
CA ASP A 217 12.80 3.73 -16.19
C ASP A 217 12.23 5.00 -16.84
N GLU A 218 10.98 5.33 -16.53
CA GLU A 218 10.35 6.54 -17.07
C GLU A 218 11.00 7.83 -16.53
N CYS A 219 11.42 7.84 -15.27
CA CYS A 219 12.17 8.95 -14.69
C CYS A 219 13.55 9.10 -15.32
N GLU A 220 14.26 8.01 -15.62
CA GLU A 220 15.54 8.04 -16.31
C GLU A 220 15.38 8.62 -17.73
N LYS A 221 14.41 8.12 -18.49
CA LYS A 221 14.06 8.65 -19.84
C LYS A 221 13.72 10.14 -19.81
N ALA A 222 13.06 10.59 -18.73
CA ALA A 222 12.67 12.00 -18.56
C ALA A 222 13.80 12.89 -18.00
N GLY A 223 14.98 12.35 -17.68
CA GLY A 223 16.10 13.09 -17.10
C GLY A 223 15.94 13.38 -15.59
N ASN A 224 15.10 12.64 -14.88
CA ASN A 224 14.83 12.78 -13.46
C ASN A 224 15.11 11.47 -12.67
N PRO A 225 16.26 10.81 -12.83
CA PRO A 225 16.52 9.46 -12.30
C PRO A 225 16.40 9.37 -10.76
N ASP A 226 16.68 10.45 -10.06
CA ASP A 226 16.75 10.48 -8.59
C ASP A 226 15.42 10.88 -7.91
N ARG A 227 14.32 10.91 -8.66
CA ARG A 227 13.04 11.43 -8.16
C ARG A 227 12.27 10.45 -7.29
N VAL A 228 12.44 9.14 -7.48
CA VAL A 228 11.57 8.10 -6.93
C VAL A 228 12.24 7.26 -5.86
N TYR A 229 11.46 6.97 -4.81
CA TYR A 229 11.71 5.89 -3.85
C TYR A 229 10.57 4.89 -3.95
N MET A 230 10.87 3.70 -4.47
CA MET A 230 9.92 2.61 -4.63
C MET A 230 10.00 1.67 -3.43
N LEU A 231 8.87 1.28 -2.88
CA LEU A 231 8.79 0.46 -1.68
C LEU A 231 7.90 -0.76 -1.93
N ALA A 232 8.26 -1.87 -1.32
CA ALA A 232 7.46 -3.07 -1.28
C ALA A 232 7.75 -3.89 -0.02
N SER A 233 6.94 -4.91 0.23
CA SER A 233 7.18 -5.87 1.31
C SER A 233 6.48 -7.19 1.06
N THR A 234 6.91 -8.22 1.75
CA THR A 234 6.24 -9.52 1.77
C THR A 234 5.12 -9.61 2.81
N SER A 235 4.68 -8.48 3.39
CA SER A 235 3.67 -8.45 4.47
C SER A 235 2.35 -9.15 4.12
N LYS A 236 2.02 -9.24 2.84
CA LYS A 236 0.80 -9.92 2.36
C LYS A 236 1.13 -11.13 1.46
N VAL A 237 2.42 -11.51 1.44
CA VAL A 237 2.96 -12.65 0.69
C VAL A 237 3.33 -13.78 1.64
N THR A 238 3.98 -13.44 2.76
CA THR A 238 4.41 -14.36 3.81
C THR A 238 3.80 -13.96 5.15
N PHE A 239 4.61 -13.74 6.18
CA PHE A 239 4.14 -13.31 7.50
C PHE A 239 4.33 -11.80 7.68
N PRO A 240 3.27 -11.01 7.94
CA PRO A 240 3.42 -9.58 8.22
C PRO A 240 4.38 -9.27 9.38
N GLY A 241 4.36 -10.12 10.42
CA GLY A 241 5.20 -9.97 11.60
C GLY A 241 6.65 -10.41 11.43
N ALA A 242 6.94 -11.18 10.35
CA ALA A 242 8.26 -11.75 10.07
C ALA A 242 8.53 -11.75 8.54
N GLY A 243 8.06 -10.75 7.84
CA GLY A 243 8.29 -10.55 6.42
C GLY A 243 9.62 -9.87 6.12
N VAL A 244 9.78 -9.51 4.85
CA VAL A 244 10.90 -8.72 4.33
C VAL A 244 10.33 -7.51 3.61
N ALA A 245 10.89 -6.34 3.87
CA ALA A 245 10.56 -5.11 3.17
C ALA A 245 11.77 -4.59 2.41
N MET A 246 11.52 -3.80 1.38
CA MET A 246 12.58 -3.32 0.51
C MET A 246 12.31 -1.92 0.01
N ILE A 247 13.38 -1.22 -0.34
CA ILE A 247 13.34 0.08 -1.00
C ILE A 247 14.24 0.02 -2.23
N ALA A 248 13.71 0.51 -3.35
CA ALA A 248 14.44 0.65 -4.59
C ALA A 248 14.45 2.10 -5.06
N SER A 249 15.54 2.51 -5.71
CA SER A 249 15.73 3.85 -6.27
C SER A 249 16.93 3.85 -7.21
N SER A 250 17.28 5.01 -7.80
CA SER A 250 18.52 5.16 -8.52
C SER A 250 19.74 4.75 -7.67
N GLU A 251 20.81 4.28 -8.29
CA GLU A 251 22.04 3.91 -7.59
C GLU A 251 22.59 5.07 -6.72
N LYS A 252 22.45 6.30 -7.18
CA LYS A 252 22.84 7.49 -6.41
C LYS A 252 22.03 7.62 -5.12
N ASN A 253 20.71 7.45 -5.19
CA ASN A 253 19.85 7.49 -4.02
C ASN A 253 20.12 6.30 -3.08
N ILE A 254 20.33 5.10 -3.62
CA ILE A 254 20.71 3.92 -2.83
C ILE A 254 22.03 4.16 -2.09
N LYS A 255 23.04 4.70 -2.75
CA LYS A 255 24.31 5.06 -2.12
C LYS A 255 24.13 6.10 -1.01
N TYR A 256 23.30 7.11 -1.24
CA TYR A 256 22.98 8.13 -0.23
C TYR A 256 22.27 7.51 0.99
N LEU A 257 21.24 6.69 0.78
CA LEU A 257 20.55 6.00 1.88
C LEU A 257 21.52 5.10 2.67
N LYS A 258 22.34 4.31 2.00
CA LYS A 258 23.34 3.45 2.65
C LYS A 258 24.30 4.25 3.52
N SER A 259 24.75 5.42 3.09
CA SER A 259 25.65 6.28 3.88
C SER A 259 25.01 6.74 5.20
N MET A 260 23.71 6.97 5.22
CA MET A 260 22.95 7.34 6.43
C MET A 260 22.53 6.14 7.27
N MET A 261 22.37 4.96 6.65
CA MET A 261 22.00 3.75 7.38
C MET A 261 23.11 3.25 8.29
N THR A 262 24.38 3.51 7.96
CA THR A 262 25.55 3.06 8.74
C THR A 262 25.57 3.53 10.19
N VAL A 263 24.87 4.64 10.51
CA VAL A 263 24.71 5.14 11.89
C VAL A 263 23.43 4.65 12.56
N GLN A 264 22.54 3.98 11.80
CA GLN A 264 21.25 3.46 12.29
C GLN A 264 21.33 1.96 12.55
N THR A 265 22.00 1.20 11.68
CA THR A 265 22.10 -0.27 11.74
C THR A 265 23.41 -0.75 11.11
N ILE A 266 23.85 -1.93 11.53
CA ILE A 266 24.96 -2.64 10.87
C ILE A 266 24.42 -3.57 9.77
N GLY A 267 23.14 -3.91 9.83
CA GLY A 267 22.43 -4.76 8.88
C GLY A 267 21.09 -5.20 9.47
N TYR A 268 20.21 -5.62 8.59
CA TYR A 268 18.91 -6.18 8.96
C TYR A 268 19.00 -7.69 9.22
N ASP A 269 17.88 -8.30 9.61
CA ASP A 269 17.75 -9.73 9.91
C ASP A 269 18.02 -10.60 8.67
N LYS A 270 19.28 -11.07 8.54
CA LYS A 270 19.72 -11.92 7.44
C LYS A 270 19.17 -13.35 7.53
N ILE A 271 18.90 -13.84 8.74
CA ILE A 271 18.27 -15.16 8.92
C ILE A 271 16.88 -15.15 8.31
N ASN A 272 16.13 -14.08 8.51
CA ASN A 272 14.80 -13.96 7.93
C ASN A 272 14.84 -13.77 6.40
N GLN A 273 15.81 -13.04 5.87
CA GLN A 273 16.05 -12.96 4.42
C GLN A 273 16.36 -14.35 3.85
N LEU A 274 17.26 -15.09 4.50
CA LEU A 274 17.66 -16.43 4.09
C LEU A 274 16.49 -17.43 4.12
N ARG A 275 15.57 -17.32 5.12
CA ARG A 275 14.35 -18.13 5.15
C ARG A 275 13.51 -17.92 3.90
N HIS A 276 13.32 -16.65 3.47
CA HIS A 276 12.55 -16.33 2.28
C HIS A 276 13.21 -16.87 1.02
N VAL A 277 14.55 -16.73 0.90
CA VAL A 277 15.32 -17.29 -0.22
C VAL A 277 15.16 -18.80 -0.28
N LYS A 278 15.36 -19.49 0.83
CA LYS A 278 15.24 -20.98 0.90
C LYS A 278 13.80 -21.45 0.65
N PHE A 279 12.80 -20.69 1.07
CA PHE A 279 11.38 -21.04 0.91
C PHE A 279 10.92 -20.92 -0.54
N PHE A 280 11.26 -19.83 -1.21
CA PHE A 280 10.85 -19.58 -2.59
C PHE A 280 11.81 -20.17 -3.62
N GLY A 281 13.11 -20.06 -3.38
CA GLY A 281 14.17 -20.44 -4.32
C GLY A 281 14.25 -19.50 -5.52
N THR A 282 13.16 -19.26 -6.25
CA THR A 282 13.10 -18.40 -7.43
C THR A 282 11.90 -17.46 -7.41
N TYR A 283 11.95 -16.41 -8.24
CA TYR A 283 10.84 -15.49 -8.42
C TYR A 283 9.59 -16.17 -9.03
N GLU A 284 9.78 -17.14 -9.93
CA GLU A 284 8.68 -17.91 -10.52
C GLU A 284 7.91 -18.69 -9.44
N ASN A 285 8.61 -19.31 -8.49
CA ASN A 285 7.99 -20.00 -7.35
C ASN A 285 7.24 -19.03 -6.43
N LEU A 286 7.77 -17.81 -6.26
CA LEU A 286 7.06 -16.76 -5.54
C LEU A 286 5.75 -16.40 -6.25
N MET A 287 5.77 -16.28 -7.58
CA MET A 287 4.56 -16.03 -8.37
C MET A 287 3.55 -17.20 -8.32
N GLU A 288 4.01 -18.45 -8.32
CA GLU A 288 3.15 -19.62 -8.10
C GLU A 288 2.53 -19.60 -6.69
N HIS A 289 3.28 -19.16 -5.69
CA HIS A 289 2.73 -18.96 -4.34
C HIS A 289 1.63 -17.91 -4.32
N MET A 290 1.77 -16.81 -5.06
CA MET A 290 0.73 -15.77 -5.16
C MET A 290 -0.55 -16.26 -5.83
N LYS A 291 -0.50 -17.23 -6.74
CA LYS A 291 -1.70 -17.88 -7.29
C LYS A 291 -2.52 -18.61 -6.21
N LYS A 292 -1.84 -19.19 -5.20
CA LYS A 292 -2.54 -19.81 -4.07
C LYS A 292 -3.22 -18.77 -3.19
N HIS A 293 -2.58 -17.61 -2.95
CA HIS A 293 -3.21 -16.48 -2.27
C HIS A 293 -4.45 -16.01 -3.03
N ARG A 294 -4.35 -15.85 -4.36
CA ARG A 294 -5.48 -15.49 -5.21
C ARG A 294 -6.67 -16.43 -5.02
N ALA A 295 -6.43 -17.75 -5.04
CA ALA A 295 -7.47 -18.74 -4.90
C ALA A 295 -8.28 -18.61 -3.58
N ILE A 296 -7.66 -18.07 -2.52
CA ILE A 296 -8.31 -17.78 -1.24
C ILE A 296 -9.03 -16.42 -1.28
N ILE A 297 -8.45 -15.41 -1.92
CA ILE A 297 -8.93 -14.02 -1.81
C ILE A 297 -10.04 -13.73 -2.86
N GLU A 298 -9.89 -14.23 -4.08
CA GLU A 298 -10.83 -13.94 -5.18
C GLU A 298 -12.29 -14.27 -4.84
N PRO A 299 -12.64 -15.43 -4.23
CA PRO A 299 -14.00 -15.72 -3.79
C PRO A 299 -14.54 -14.70 -2.78
N LYS A 300 -13.68 -14.22 -1.88
CA LYS A 300 -14.06 -13.22 -0.87
C LYS A 300 -14.41 -11.87 -1.48
N PHE A 301 -13.63 -11.42 -2.48
CA PHE A 301 -13.99 -10.23 -3.25
C PHE A 301 -15.31 -10.39 -3.97
N LYS A 302 -15.51 -11.56 -4.60
CA LYS A 302 -16.76 -11.88 -5.30
C LYS A 302 -17.97 -11.79 -4.39
N ILE A 303 -17.92 -12.30 -3.16
CA ILE A 303 -19.02 -12.21 -2.18
C ILE A 303 -19.45 -10.76 -1.97
N VAL A 304 -18.52 -9.87 -1.71
CA VAL A 304 -18.82 -8.45 -1.46
C VAL A 304 -19.36 -7.77 -2.71
N LEU A 305 -18.67 -7.95 -3.85
CA LEU A 305 -19.06 -7.33 -5.12
C LEU A 305 -20.45 -7.80 -5.59
N ASP A 306 -20.74 -9.11 -5.52
CA ASP A 306 -22.06 -9.66 -5.87
C ASP A 306 -23.17 -9.09 -4.96
N THR A 307 -22.88 -8.91 -3.66
CA THR A 307 -23.83 -8.29 -2.73
C THR A 307 -24.10 -6.84 -3.11
N LEU A 308 -23.07 -6.06 -3.42
CA LEU A 308 -23.22 -4.66 -3.86
C LEU A 308 -24.01 -4.56 -5.17
N GLU A 309 -23.68 -5.40 -6.16
CA GLU A 309 -24.39 -5.43 -7.44
C GLU A 309 -25.86 -5.77 -7.27
N LYS A 310 -26.18 -6.75 -6.43
CA LYS A 310 -27.56 -7.20 -6.22
C LYS A 310 -28.37 -6.20 -5.39
N GLU A 311 -27.79 -5.69 -4.30
CA GLU A 311 -28.53 -4.99 -3.27
C GLU A 311 -28.46 -3.46 -3.39
N ILE A 312 -27.41 -2.89 -3.99
CA ILE A 312 -27.15 -1.44 -4.03
C ILE A 312 -27.24 -0.88 -5.45
N ALA A 313 -26.69 -1.58 -6.47
CA ALA A 313 -26.69 -1.08 -7.83
C ALA A 313 -28.08 -0.69 -8.35
N PRO A 314 -29.16 -1.48 -8.13
CA PRO A 314 -30.49 -1.13 -8.62
C PRO A 314 -31.07 0.16 -7.99
N LEU A 315 -30.55 0.57 -6.85
CA LEU A 315 -31.06 1.72 -6.09
C LEU A 315 -30.33 3.02 -6.42
N GLY A 316 -29.13 2.95 -7.02
CA GLY A 316 -28.30 4.13 -7.35
C GLY A 316 -27.84 4.92 -6.13
N ILE A 317 -27.70 4.30 -4.95
CA ILE A 317 -27.35 4.93 -3.68
C ILE A 317 -25.90 4.72 -3.27
N GLY A 318 -25.06 4.29 -4.21
CA GLY A 318 -23.61 4.11 -4.02
C GLY A 318 -22.92 3.71 -5.30
N SER A 319 -21.60 3.85 -5.30
CA SER A 319 -20.73 3.46 -6.41
C SER A 319 -19.46 2.79 -5.89
N TRP A 320 -18.87 1.92 -6.69
CA TRP A 320 -17.62 1.22 -6.39
C TRP A 320 -16.93 0.79 -7.67
N GLU A 321 -15.63 0.58 -7.58
CA GLU A 321 -14.86 -0.04 -8.64
C GLU A 321 -14.71 -1.56 -8.38
N LYS A 322 -14.52 -2.34 -9.45
CA LYS A 322 -14.21 -3.76 -9.37
C LYS A 322 -12.69 -3.92 -9.53
N PRO A 323 -11.94 -4.05 -8.43
CA PRO A 323 -10.48 -4.13 -8.51
C PRO A 323 -10.04 -5.46 -9.13
N ASN A 324 -9.02 -5.40 -9.99
CA ASN A 324 -8.41 -6.57 -10.62
C ASN A 324 -7.29 -7.18 -9.76
N GLY A 325 -7.08 -6.64 -8.55
CA GLY A 325 -6.08 -7.06 -7.59
C GLY A 325 -6.15 -6.30 -6.26
N GLY A 326 -5.17 -6.51 -5.40
CA GLY A 326 -5.06 -5.83 -4.11
C GLY A 326 -5.91 -6.44 -2.99
N TYR A 327 -6.23 -5.61 -1.99
CA TYR A 327 -6.82 -6.07 -0.72
C TYR A 327 -8.12 -5.35 -0.33
N PHE A 328 -8.57 -4.38 -1.15
CA PHE A 328 -9.66 -3.49 -0.75
C PHE A 328 -10.68 -3.26 -1.88
N ILE A 329 -11.88 -2.94 -1.46
CA ILE A 329 -12.93 -2.37 -2.31
C ILE A 329 -13.24 -0.98 -1.75
N SER A 330 -13.20 0.05 -2.60
CA SER A 330 -13.61 1.40 -2.26
C SER A 330 -15.07 1.58 -2.62
N PHE A 331 -15.87 1.96 -1.64
CA PHE A 331 -17.29 2.23 -1.80
C PHE A 331 -17.55 3.71 -1.53
N ASN A 332 -18.28 4.37 -2.41
CA ASN A 332 -18.75 5.74 -2.21
C ASN A 332 -20.28 5.72 -2.02
N ALA A 333 -20.71 6.12 -0.85
CA ALA A 333 -22.12 6.32 -0.50
C ALA A 333 -22.62 7.66 -1.02
N LEU A 334 -23.91 7.96 -0.83
CA LEU A 334 -24.42 9.32 -0.94
C LEU A 334 -23.67 10.25 0.01
N ASN A 335 -23.38 11.47 -0.41
CA ASN A 335 -22.65 12.45 0.39
C ASN A 335 -23.31 12.64 1.77
N GLY A 336 -22.50 12.66 2.83
CA GLY A 336 -22.98 12.77 4.21
C GLY A 336 -23.41 11.45 4.86
N CYS A 337 -23.28 10.30 4.18
CA CYS A 337 -23.78 9.01 4.68
C CYS A 337 -22.69 8.09 5.26
N ALA A 338 -21.39 8.30 4.95
CA ALA A 338 -20.37 7.32 5.31
C ALA A 338 -20.23 7.09 6.81
N LYS A 339 -20.23 8.15 7.62
CA LYS A 339 -20.18 8.05 9.10
C LYS A 339 -21.39 7.29 9.64
N ARG A 340 -22.59 7.61 9.10
CA ARG A 340 -23.83 6.94 9.53
C ARG A 340 -23.81 5.46 9.18
N ILE A 341 -23.37 5.09 7.98
CA ILE A 341 -23.22 3.68 7.56
C ILE A 341 -22.25 2.96 8.49
N CYS A 342 -21.07 3.52 8.76
CA CYS A 342 -20.10 2.92 9.67
C CYS A 342 -20.66 2.75 11.09
N GLN A 343 -21.45 3.71 11.58
CA GLN A 343 -22.12 3.63 12.87
C GLN A 343 -23.15 2.47 12.88
N LEU A 344 -24.02 2.40 11.87
CA LEU A 344 -25.02 1.33 11.75
C LEU A 344 -24.37 -0.06 11.67
N CYS A 345 -23.31 -0.21 10.87
CA CYS A 345 -22.57 -1.46 10.80
C CYS A 345 -22.01 -1.85 12.19
N LYS A 346 -21.38 -0.91 12.89
CA LYS A 346 -20.83 -1.13 14.24
C LYS A 346 -21.91 -1.54 15.24
N GLU A 347 -23.07 -0.89 15.23
CA GLU A 347 -24.20 -1.23 16.08
C GLU A 347 -24.76 -2.63 15.79
N ALA A 348 -24.68 -3.08 14.54
CA ALA A 348 -25.06 -4.43 14.13
C ALA A 348 -23.91 -5.45 14.28
N GLY A 349 -22.78 -5.06 14.90
CA GLY A 349 -21.65 -5.96 15.17
C GLY A 349 -20.68 -6.16 14.02
N VAL A 350 -20.68 -5.28 13.00
CA VAL A 350 -19.72 -5.30 11.89
C VAL A 350 -18.79 -4.09 11.98
N VAL A 351 -17.49 -4.34 12.16
CA VAL A 351 -16.48 -3.28 12.25
C VAL A 351 -15.92 -2.97 10.87
N LEU A 352 -15.97 -1.71 10.48
CA LEU A 352 -15.33 -1.13 9.29
C LEU A 352 -14.18 -0.19 9.70
N THR A 353 -13.32 0.17 8.74
CA THR A 353 -12.42 1.32 8.91
C THR A 353 -13.29 2.58 9.11
N GLY A 354 -12.91 3.43 10.07
CA GLY A 354 -13.68 4.65 10.35
C GLY A 354 -13.81 5.55 9.11
N ALA A 355 -15.00 6.10 8.90
CA ALA A 355 -15.22 7.07 7.82
C ALA A 355 -14.26 8.25 7.92
N GLY A 356 -13.73 8.70 6.78
CA GLY A 356 -12.73 9.75 6.70
C GLY A 356 -11.27 9.27 6.80
N ALA A 357 -11.00 8.04 7.26
CA ALA A 357 -9.63 7.51 7.41
C ALA A 357 -8.85 7.49 6.08
N THR A 358 -9.53 7.42 4.95
CA THR A 358 -8.93 7.43 3.61
C THR A 358 -8.54 8.82 3.09
N TYR A 359 -8.63 9.83 3.96
CA TYR A 359 -8.30 11.23 3.67
C TYR A 359 -7.34 11.81 4.71
N PRO A 360 -6.48 12.77 4.33
CA PRO A 360 -5.67 13.54 5.27
C PRO A 360 -6.48 14.11 6.43
N TYR A 361 -5.88 14.09 7.62
CA TYR A 361 -6.50 14.57 8.87
C TYR A 361 -7.80 13.84 9.27
N GLY A 362 -8.08 12.68 8.64
CA GLY A 362 -9.32 11.93 8.87
C GLY A 362 -10.58 12.62 8.37
N LYS A 363 -10.46 13.52 7.39
CA LYS A 363 -11.55 14.38 6.91
C LYS A 363 -11.85 14.12 5.44
N ASP A 364 -12.86 13.28 5.17
CA ASP A 364 -13.50 13.20 3.87
C ASP A 364 -14.46 14.38 3.71
N PRO A 365 -14.25 15.29 2.73
CA PRO A 365 -15.10 16.47 2.55
C PRO A 365 -16.56 16.11 2.28
N ASP A 366 -16.78 15.01 1.56
CA ASP A 366 -18.11 14.57 1.14
C ASP A 366 -18.76 13.59 2.12
N ASP A 367 -18.01 13.09 3.11
CA ASP A 367 -18.46 12.02 4.02
C ASP A 367 -19.13 10.87 3.27
N SER A 368 -18.44 10.37 2.24
CA SER A 368 -18.98 9.40 1.28
C SER A 368 -18.15 8.13 1.16
N ASN A 369 -16.82 8.21 1.35
CA ASN A 369 -15.92 7.08 1.08
C ASN A 369 -15.82 6.09 2.25
N ILE A 370 -15.95 4.81 1.94
CA ILE A 370 -15.80 3.69 2.89
C ILE A 370 -14.88 2.64 2.29
N ARG A 371 -13.83 2.28 3.03
CA ARG A 371 -12.93 1.18 2.68
C ARG A 371 -13.43 -0.14 3.22
N ILE A 372 -13.66 -1.12 2.34
CA ILE A 372 -14.05 -2.49 2.68
C ILE A 372 -12.83 -3.40 2.51
N ALA A 373 -12.53 -4.21 3.53
CA ALA A 373 -11.43 -5.18 3.51
C ALA A 373 -12.00 -6.62 3.56
N PRO A 374 -12.20 -7.30 2.44
CA PRO A 374 -12.81 -8.63 2.41
C PRO A 374 -11.86 -9.77 2.77
N THR A 375 -10.54 -9.53 2.84
CA THR A 375 -9.51 -10.57 2.85
C THR A 375 -9.43 -11.38 4.14
N PHE A 376 -9.71 -10.76 5.29
CA PHE A 376 -9.48 -11.37 6.60
C PHE A 376 -10.57 -12.34 7.08
N PRO A 377 -11.89 -12.01 7.04
CA PRO A 377 -12.90 -12.93 7.55
C PRO A 377 -13.07 -14.17 6.66
N PRO A 378 -13.52 -15.31 7.22
CA PRO A 378 -13.93 -16.45 6.42
C PRO A 378 -15.15 -16.10 5.58
N GLU A 379 -15.39 -16.83 4.47
CA GLU A 379 -16.47 -16.53 3.52
C GLU A 379 -17.86 -16.52 4.17
N SER A 380 -18.12 -17.43 5.12
CA SER A 380 -19.41 -17.51 5.83
C SER A 380 -19.71 -16.25 6.64
N GLU A 381 -18.70 -15.69 7.33
CA GLU A 381 -18.81 -14.45 8.07
C GLU A 381 -18.88 -13.24 7.14
N LEU A 382 -18.09 -13.25 6.07
CA LEU A 382 -18.03 -12.17 5.10
C LEU A 382 -19.38 -11.96 4.39
N LYS A 383 -20.10 -13.04 4.08
CA LYS A 383 -21.44 -12.96 3.50
C LYS A 383 -22.42 -12.21 4.40
N ILE A 384 -22.43 -12.56 5.70
CA ILE A 384 -23.30 -11.88 6.68
C ILE A 384 -22.87 -10.40 6.82
N ALA A 385 -21.57 -10.14 6.89
CA ALA A 385 -21.04 -8.78 7.02
C ALA A 385 -21.39 -7.91 5.79
N ALA A 386 -21.36 -8.47 4.58
CA ALA A 386 -21.77 -7.79 3.36
C ALA A 386 -23.28 -7.48 3.33
N ASP A 387 -24.13 -8.40 3.79
CA ASP A 387 -25.58 -8.18 3.91
C ASP A 387 -25.89 -7.07 4.95
N VAL A 388 -25.20 -7.06 6.09
CA VAL A 388 -25.29 -5.98 7.09
C VAL A 388 -24.87 -4.65 6.49
N PHE A 389 -23.75 -4.63 5.77
CA PHE A 389 -23.26 -3.42 5.10
C PHE A 389 -24.28 -2.87 4.10
N ALA A 390 -24.81 -3.72 3.21
CA ALA A 390 -25.80 -3.31 2.23
C ALA A 390 -27.08 -2.77 2.90
N THR A 391 -27.50 -3.40 4.01
CA THR A 391 -28.67 -2.93 4.79
C THR A 391 -28.39 -1.58 5.44
N ALA A 392 -27.19 -1.37 5.99
CA ALA A 392 -26.78 -0.10 6.58
C ALA A 392 -26.71 1.01 5.53
N VAL A 393 -26.22 0.72 4.31
CA VAL A 393 -26.21 1.68 3.18
C VAL A 393 -27.64 2.11 2.82
N LYS A 394 -28.57 1.13 2.68
CA LYS A 394 -29.98 1.42 2.39
C LYS A 394 -30.62 2.28 3.47
N LEU A 395 -30.42 1.93 4.74
CA LEU A 395 -31.00 2.65 5.86
C LEU A 395 -30.47 4.09 5.96
N ALA A 396 -29.14 4.28 5.92
CA ALA A 396 -28.55 5.64 5.97
C ALA A 396 -28.98 6.49 4.78
N SER A 397 -29.08 5.91 3.59
CA SER A 397 -29.56 6.62 2.41
C SER A 397 -31.02 7.02 2.53
N ALA A 398 -31.88 6.13 3.06
CA ALA A 398 -33.27 6.43 3.31
C ALA A 398 -33.45 7.53 4.37
N GLU A 399 -32.71 7.47 5.50
CA GLU A 399 -32.71 8.50 6.53
C GLU A 399 -32.34 9.88 5.94
N LYS A 400 -31.33 9.93 5.06
CA LYS A 400 -30.91 11.15 4.38
C LYS A 400 -31.97 11.69 3.45
N LEU A 401 -32.49 10.88 2.52
CA LEU A 401 -33.46 11.30 1.51
C LEU A 401 -34.82 11.71 2.11
N LEU A 402 -35.17 11.21 3.29
CA LEU A 402 -36.37 11.62 4.01
C LEU A 402 -36.19 12.92 4.79
N ALA A 403 -34.95 13.31 5.04
CA ALA A 403 -34.62 14.57 5.75
C ALA A 403 -34.45 15.77 4.81
N GLU A 404 -34.31 15.53 3.49
CA GLU A 404 -34.29 16.55 2.43
C GLU A 404 -35.70 16.90 1.96
#